data_fe05a8d7081331bfa747a67366159552
#
_entry.id   fe05a8d7081331bfa747a67366159552
#
_cell.length_a   1.000
_cell.length_b   1.000
_cell.length_c   1.000
_cell.angle_alpha   90.00
_cell.angle_beta   90.00
_cell.angle_gamma   90.00
#
_symmetry.space_group_name_H-M   'P 1'
#
loop_
_entity.id
_entity.type
_entity.pdbx_description
1 polymer ?
#
loop_
_entity_poly.entity_id
_entity_poly.type
_entity_poly.pdbx_seq_one_letter_code
_entity_poly.pdbx_strand_id
1 'polypeptide(L)'
;ELGCVNTHFNNPHGLSEGEDATLHYTCCYDMALIAKAAYQNETFRVITSTKTYQIPPTNKHDEITYLQNHNEMIHAFKTRGQYLYEYCVGGKTGYATAANSTLVTYAEKDDMTLICVIMNAQSPAQWTDSIALYNYYFENFSLYNVAQNETRLENGEMDMGMLNTNSS
;
A
#
# COMPACT_ATOMS: atom_id res chain seq x y z
N GLU A 1 -6.19 -12.23 -14.18
CA GLU A 1 -6.02 -10.86 -14.68
C GLU A 1 -6.71 -9.90 -13.74
N LEU A 2 -6.02 -8.78 -13.38
CA LEU A 2 -6.44 -7.93 -12.26
C LEU A 2 -7.41 -6.81 -12.66
N GLY A 3 -7.75 -6.68 -13.96
CA GLY A 3 -8.62 -5.62 -14.47
C GLY A 3 -7.93 -4.24 -14.60
N CYS A 4 -6.61 -4.20 -14.61
CA CYS A 4 -5.87 -2.96 -14.87
C CYS A 4 -6.02 -2.56 -16.33
N VAL A 5 -6.47 -1.32 -16.58
CA VAL A 5 -6.73 -0.80 -17.93
C VAL A 5 -5.86 0.40 -18.31
N ASN A 6 -5.20 1.02 -17.33
CA ASN A 6 -4.34 2.19 -17.50
C ASN A 6 -2.91 1.91 -17.04
N THR A 7 -2.42 0.70 -17.28
CA THR A 7 -1.09 0.27 -16.83
C THR A 7 -0.35 -0.45 -17.94
N HIS A 8 0.88 -0.05 -18.16
CA HIS A 8 1.83 -0.75 -19.01
C HIS A 8 3.23 -0.69 -18.37
N PHE A 9 3.84 -1.84 -18.15
CA PHE A 9 5.20 -1.96 -17.60
C PHE A 9 6.13 -2.62 -18.60
N ASN A 10 7.25 -1.95 -18.90
CA ASN A 10 8.30 -2.47 -19.77
C ASN A 10 9.33 -3.33 -19.02
N ASN A 11 9.40 -3.18 -17.69
CA ASN A 11 10.38 -3.86 -16.86
C ASN A 11 9.87 -4.02 -15.42
N PRO A 12 10.43 -4.96 -14.64
CA PRO A 12 10.04 -5.19 -13.24
C PRO A 12 10.73 -4.26 -12.23
N HIS A 13 11.78 -3.52 -12.61
CA HIS A 13 12.59 -2.72 -11.68
C HIS A 13 12.10 -1.27 -11.54
N GLY A 14 11.19 -0.79 -12.40
CA GLY A 14 10.57 0.52 -12.30
C GLY A 14 11.44 1.70 -12.74
N LEU A 15 12.61 1.46 -13.33
CA LEU A 15 13.45 2.50 -13.93
C LEU A 15 13.08 2.65 -15.40
N SER A 16 12.82 3.87 -15.81
CA SER A 16 12.56 4.22 -17.21
C SER A 16 13.70 5.06 -17.73
N GLU A 17 14.38 4.57 -18.77
CA GLU A 17 15.46 5.25 -19.44
C GLU A 17 15.18 5.38 -20.93
N GLY A 18 15.56 6.53 -21.53
CA GLY A 18 15.45 6.76 -22.96
C GLY A 18 14.01 6.87 -23.48
N GLU A 19 13.79 6.43 -24.72
CA GLU A 19 12.51 6.53 -25.44
C GLU A 19 11.42 5.66 -24.82
N ASP A 20 11.78 4.61 -24.08
CA ASP A 20 10.82 3.71 -23.42
C ASP A 20 10.18 4.32 -22.15
N ALA A 21 10.66 5.48 -21.67
CA ALA A 21 10.12 6.12 -20.47
C ALA A 21 8.63 6.44 -20.57
N THR A 22 8.14 6.77 -21.76
CA THR A 22 6.73 7.10 -22.00
C THR A 22 5.82 5.87 -22.04
N LEU A 23 6.39 4.68 -22.20
CA LEU A 23 5.67 3.41 -22.26
C LEU A 23 5.58 2.70 -20.90
N HIS A 24 6.18 3.26 -19.84
CA HIS A 24 6.16 2.72 -18.49
C HIS A 24 5.26 3.59 -17.60
N TYR A 25 3.99 3.25 -17.54
CA TYR A 25 3.00 4.05 -16.83
C TYR A 25 1.99 3.19 -16.06
N THR A 26 1.35 3.81 -15.09
CA THR A 26 0.23 3.27 -14.32
C THR A 26 -0.61 4.41 -13.75
N CYS A 27 -1.70 4.06 -13.06
CA CYS A 27 -2.49 4.99 -12.25
C CYS A 27 -2.67 4.46 -10.82
N CYS A 28 -3.12 5.32 -9.90
CA CYS A 28 -3.31 4.92 -8.49
C CYS A 28 -4.29 3.77 -8.34
N TYR A 29 -5.37 3.75 -9.12
CA TYR A 29 -6.37 2.69 -9.06
C TYR A 29 -5.82 1.34 -9.49
N ASP A 30 -5.17 1.27 -10.65
CA ASP A 30 -4.56 0.03 -11.14
C ASP A 30 -3.47 -0.48 -10.20
N MET A 31 -2.64 0.45 -9.68
CA MET A 31 -1.61 0.09 -8.69
C MET A 31 -2.24 -0.43 -7.39
N ALA A 32 -3.39 0.07 -6.97
CA ALA A 32 -4.10 -0.47 -5.81
C ALA A 32 -4.63 -1.89 -6.08
N LEU A 33 -5.10 -2.20 -7.29
CA LEU A 33 -5.49 -3.56 -7.69
C LEU A 33 -4.29 -4.52 -7.65
N ILE A 34 -3.15 -4.09 -8.20
CA ILE A 34 -1.90 -4.87 -8.17
C ILE A 34 -1.45 -5.08 -6.72
N ALA A 35 -1.47 -4.03 -5.91
CA ALA A 35 -1.11 -4.08 -4.50
C ALA A 35 -2.02 -5.04 -3.71
N LYS A 36 -3.33 -5.00 -3.96
CA LYS A 36 -4.30 -5.93 -3.35
C LYS A 36 -3.98 -7.38 -3.68
N ALA A 37 -3.66 -7.68 -4.94
CA ALA A 37 -3.28 -9.03 -5.34
C ALA A 37 -1.94 -9.46 -4.72
N ALA A 38 -0.94 -8.58 -4.71
CA ALA A 38 0.36 -8.85 -4.11
C ALA A 38 0.25 -9.11 -2.59
N TYR A 39 -0.64 -8.41 -1.89
CA TYR A 39 -0.86 -8.58 -0.45
C TYR A 39 -1.43 -9.96 -0.07
N GLN A 40 -2.04 -10.69 -0.99
CA GLN A 40 -2.46 -12.08 -0.75
C GLN A 40 -1.28 -13.05 -0.63
N ASN A 41 -0.10 -12.66 -1.12
CA ASN A 41 1.10 -13.48 -1.04
C ASN A 41 1.83 -13.24 0.29
N GLU A 42 1.96 -14.29 1.11
CA GLU A 42 2.62 -14.21 2.41
C GLU A 42 4.09 -13.78 2.31
N THR A 43 4.83 -14.33 1.35
CA THR A 43 6.24 -13.96 1.13
C THR A 43 6.38 -12.48 0.79
N PHE A 44 5.46 -11.95 -0.02
CA PHE A 44 5.44 -10.52 -0.32
C PHE A 44 5.21 -9.69 0.95
N ARG A 45 4.25 -10.06 1.80
CA ARG A 45 4.01 -9.36 3.07
C ARG A 45 5.24 -9.38 3.97
N VAL A 46 5.86 -10.55 4.14
CA VAL A 46 7.10 -10.70 4.94
C VAL A 46 8.20 -9.78 4.42
N ILE A 47 8.47 -9.77 3.11
CA ILE A 47 9.52 -8.94 2.53
C ILE A 47 9.22 -7.45 2.72
N THR A 48 7.99 -7.00 2.45
CA THR A 48 7.64 -5.58 2.48
C THR A 48 7.48 -5.02 3.89
N SER A 49 7.26 -5.87 4.90
CA SER A 49 7.21 -5.50 6.32
C SER A 49 8.57 -5.60 7.04
N THR A 50 9.55 -6.28 6.45
CA THR A 50 10.88 -6.44 7.05
C THR A 50 11.60 -5.10 7.14
N LYS A 51 11.95 -4.68 8.35
CA LYS A 51 12.59 -3.37 8.62
C LYS A 51 14.07 -3.38 8.24
N THR A 52 14.78 -4.44 8.64
CA THR A 52 16.21 -4.63 8.37
C THR A 52 16.48 -6.08 8.02
N TYR A 53 17.46 -6.32 7.18
CA TYR A 53 17.89 -7.67 6.82
C TYR A 53 19.39 -7.73 6.62
N GLN A 54 20.02 -8.85 6.95
CA GLN A 54 21.43 -9.09 6.73
C GLN A 54 21.62 -10.22 5.73
N ILE A 55 22.29 -9.92 4.63
CA ILE A 55 22.70 -10.94 3.68
C ILE A 55 24.07 -11.44 4.14
N PRO A 56 24.22 -12.76 4.44
CA PRO A 56 25.51 -13.32 4.85
C PRO A 56 26.52 -13.25 3.70
N PRO A 57 27.81 -13.39 4.01
CA PRO A 57 28.84 -13.48 2.98
C PRO A 57 28.54 -14.55 1.93
N THR A 58 28.93 -14.28 0.70
CA THR A 58 28.77 -15.18 -0.45
C THR A 58 30.13 -15.45 -1.09
N ASN A 59 30.19 -16.35 -2.07
CA ASN A 59 31.42 -16.61 -2.84
C ASN A 59 31.84 -15.44 -3.76
N LYS A 60 31.07 -14.37 -3.82
CA LYS A 60 31.34 -13.17 -4.62
C LYS A 60 31.49 -11.90 -3.78
N HIS A 61 31.08 -11.96 -2.53
CA HIS A 61 31.12 -10.87 -1.59
C HIS A 61 31.35 -11.42 -0.19
N ASP A 62 32.51 -11.16 0.39
CA ASP A 62 33.00 -11.76 1.63
C ASP A 62 32.55 -11.01 2.91
N GLU A 63 31.83 -9.91 2.76
CA GLU A 63 31.28 -9.14 3.86
C GLU A 63 29.77 -9.33 4.01
N ILE A 64 29.25 -9.03 5.21
CA ILE A 64 27.81 -8.99 5.47
C ILE A 64 27.24 -7.72 4.82
N THR A 65 26.19 -7.88 4.01
CA THR A 65 25.45 -6.75 3.46
C THR A 65 24.25 -6.42 4.35
N TYR A 66 24.21 -5.21 4.87
CA TYR A 66 23.10 -4.71 5.71
C TYR A 66 22.08 -3.99 4.86
N LEU A 67 20.87 -4.50 4.82
CA LEU A 67 19.74 -3.88 4.13
C LEU A 67 18.82 -3.18 5.14
N GLN A 68 18.28 -2.04 4.74
CA GLN A 68 17.30 -1.28 5.51
C GLN A 68 16.09 -0.95 4.63
N ASN A 69 14.91 -1.09 5.19
CA ASN A 69 13.69 -0.71 4.51
C ASN A 69 13.60 0.82 4.42
N HIS A 70 13.35 1.33 3.23
CA HIS A 70 13.22 2.77 2.99
C HIS A 70 11.81 3.32 3.30
N ASN A 71 10.86 2.45 3.70
CA ASN A 71 9.54 2.90 4.08
C ASN A 71 9.57 3.50 5.49
N GLU A 72 9.58 4.82 5.56
CA GLU A 72 9.64 5.60 6.81
C GLU A 72 8.38 5.42 7.68
N MET A 73 7.32 4.84 7.14
CA MET A 73 6.11 4.56 7.92
C MET A 73 6.24 3.31 8.79
N ILE A 74 7.19 2.42 8.49
CA ILE A 74 7.46 1.20 9.29
C ILE A 74 8.84 1.19 9.94
N HIS A 75 9.79 1.98 9.42
CA HIS A 75 11.18 1.96 9.86
C HIS A 75 11.79 3.36 9.89
N ALA A 76 12.36 3.74 11.02
CA ALA A 76 13.03 5.03 11.22
C ALA A 76 14.39 5.06 10.49
N PHE A 77 14.40 5.16 9.17
CA PHE A 77 15.61 5.08 8.35
C PHE A 77 16.36 6.43 8.29
N LYS A 78 15.74 7.47 7.73
CA LYS A 78 16.38 8.79 7.55
C LYS A 78 15.76 9.88 8.41
N THR A 79 14.48 9.79 8.73
CA THR A 79 13.70 10.84 9.38
C THR A 79 13.59 10.67 10.90
N ARG A 80 14.36 9.74 11.47
CA ARG A 80 14.37 9.44 12.92
C ARG A 80 12.97 9.10 13.47
N GLY A 81 12.11 8.52 12.63
CA GLY A 81 10.79 8.07 13.03
C GLY A 81 9.68 9.12 12.92
N GLN A 82 9.93 10.28 12.30
CA GLN A 82 8.93 11.33 12.13
C GLN A 82 7.65 10.86 11.44
N TYR A 83 7.75 9.88 10.54
CA TYR A 83 6.63 9.36 9.75
C TYR A 83 6.21 7.95 10.13
N LEU A 84 6.72 7.41 11.25
CA LEU A 84 6.24 6.12 11.74
C LEU A 84 4.73 6.17 11.96
N TYR A 85 4.04 5.17 11.45
CA TYR A 85 2.60 5.03 11.58
C TYR A 85 2.27 3.65 12.16
N GLU A 86 1.68 3.63 13.33
CA GLU A 86 1.49 2.41 14.13
C GLU A 86 0.72 1.31 13.41
N TYR A 87 -0.22 1.68 12.55
CA TYR A 87 -1.04 0.72 11.78
C TYR A 87 -0.39 0.32 10.45
N CYS A 88 0.72 0.94 10.03
CA CYS A 88 1.37 0.59 8.77
C CYS A 88 2.11 -0.75 8.90
N VAL A 89 1.71 -1.73 8.09
CA VAL A 89 2.25 -3.09 8.13
C VAL A 89 3.22 -3.42 6.99
N GLY A 90 3.42 -2.51 6.05
CA GLY A 90 4.38 -2.72 4.97
C GLY A 90 4.18 -1.78 3.79
N GLY A 91 4.93 -2.01 2.74
CA GLY A 91 4.80 -1.25 1.51
C GLY A 91 6.07 -1.17 0.69
N LYS A 92 6.00 -0.35 -0.38
CA LYS A 92 7.12 -0.14 -1.31
C LYS A 92 7.21 1.32 -1.71
N THR A 93 8.39 1.88 -1.54
CA THR A 93 8.75 3.23 -2.02
C THR A 93 9.24 3.17 -3.46
N GLY A 94 9.07 4.26 -4.19
CA GLY A 94 9.67 4.46 -5.49
C GLY A 94 10.10 5.91 -5.70
N TYR A 95 11.13 6.10 -6.51
CA TYR A 95 11.55 7.40 -6.97
C TYR A 95 12.17 7.28 -8.36
N ALA A 96 11.73 8.13 -9.26
CA ALA A 96 12.39 8.40 -10.52
C ALA A 96 12.19 9.88 -10.87
N THR A 97 13.11 10.48 -11.63
CA THR A 97 13.05 11.92 -11.95
C THR A 97 11.72 12.30 -12.61
N ALA A 98 11.19 11.46 -13.49
CA ALA A 98 9.94 11.70 -14.19
C ALA A 98 8.69 11.40 -13.33
N ALA A 99 8.81 10.53 -12.34
CA ALA A 99 7.68 10.07 -11.52
C ALA A 99 7.64 10.73 -10.13
N ASN A 100 8.67 11.48 -9.75
CA ASN A 100 8.85 11.97 -8.37
C ASN A 100 8.77 10.85 -7.34
N SER A 101 8.40 11.15 -6.10
CA SER A 101 8.20 10.13 -5.08
C SER A 101 6.88 9.40 -5.26
N THR A 102 6.94 8.07 -5.18
CA THR A 102 5.78 7.18 -5.20
C THR A 102 5.80 6.29 -3.97
N LEU A 103 4.62 5.92 -3.49
CA LEU A 103 4.47 5.07 -2.31
C LEU A 103 3.22 4.20 -2.43
N VAL A 104 3.39 2.92 -2.19
CA VAL A 104 2.27 2.01 -1.92
C VAL A 104 2.45 1.48 -0.52
N THR A 105 1.45 1.64 0.34
CA THR A 105 1.49 1.14 1.72
C THR A 105 0.22 0.37 2.08
N TYR A 106 0.35 -0.46 3.10
CA TYR A 106 -0.73 -1.22 3.69
C TYR A 106 -0.84 -0.83 5.17
N ALA A 107 -2.05 -0.62 5.64
CA ALA A 107 -2.32 -0.37 7.05
C ALA A 107 -3.47 -1.24 7.53
N GLU A 108 -3.35 -1.76 8.76
CA GLU A 108 -4.33 -2.64 9.38
C GLU A 108 -4.75 -2.07 10.73
N LYS A 109 -6.07 -1.96 10.93
CA LYS A 109 -6.70 -1.55 12.18
C LYS A 109 -8.11 -2.12 12.25
N ASP A 110 -8.49 -2.65 13.41
CA ASP A 110 -9.85 -3.12 13.71
C ASP A 110 -10.42 -4.07 12.61
N ASP A 111 -9.65 -5.08 12.22
CA ASP A 111 -9.92 -6.05 11.14
C ASP A 111 -10.04 -5.43 9.74
N MET A 112 -9.82 -4.14 9.59
CA MET A 112 -9.82 -3.44 8.31
C MET A 112 -8.38 -3.32 7.77
N THR A 113 -8.17 -3.77 6.53
CA THR A 113 -6.92 -3.54 5.77
C THR A 113 -7.16 -2.47 4.72
N LEU A 114 -6.39 -1.41 4.76
CA LEU A 114 -6.41 -0.34 3.77
C LEU A 114 -5.12 -0.36 2.93
N ILE A 115 -5.27 -0.03 1.66
CA ILE A 115 -4.17 0.16 0.72
C ILE A 115 -4.15 1.64 0.31
N CYS A 116 -3.02 2.29 0.52
CA CYS A 116 -2.81 3.67 0.08
C CYS A 116 -1.79 3.70 -1.06
N VAL A 117 -2.11 4.41 -2.12
CA VAL A 117 -1.23 4.63 -3.27
C VAL A 117 -1.05 6.12 -3.50
N ILE A 118 0.18 6.59 -3.37
CA ILE A 118 0.58 7.96 -3.66
C ILE A 118 1.51 7.95 -4.87
N MET A 119 1.24 8.82 -5.83
CA MET A 119 2.07 8.98 -7.03
C MET A 119 2.41 10.44 -7.25
N ASN A 120 3.57 10.68 -7.87
CA ASN A 120 4.04 12.01 -8.27
C ASN A 120 4.09 13.02 -7.10
N ALA A 121 4.50 12.57 -5.92
CA ALA A 121 4.56 13.41 -4.73
C ALA A 121 5.90 14.14 -4.62
N GLN A 122 5.84 15.39 -4.16
CA GLN A 122 7.02 16.10 -3.68
C GLN A 122 7.35 15.61 -2.27
N SER A 123 8.54 15.00 -2.08
CA SER A 123 8.93 14.54 -0.73
C SER A 123 8.94 15.71 0.27
N PRO A 124 8.37 15.55 1.49
CA PRO A 124 7.92 14.31 2.13
C PRO A 124 6.41 14.00 2.01
N ALA A 125 5.70 14.60 1.05
CA ALA A 125 4.24 14.48 0.95
C ALA A 125 3.75 13.02 0.83
N GLN A 126 4.53 12.11 0.21
CA GLN A 126 4.15 10.70 0.15
C GLN A 126 3.88 10.09 1.53
N TRP A 127 4.56 10.55 2.59
CA TRP A 127 4.35 10.08 3.95
C TRP A 127 3.16 10.78 4.63
N THR A 128 3.16 12.11 4.58
CA THR A 128 2.12 12.93 5.25
C THR A 128 0.74 12.68 4.67
N ASP A 129 0.63 12.54 3.37
CA ASP A 129 -0.63 12.31 2.69
C ASP A 129 -1.15 10.89 2.95
N SER A 130 -0.25 9.88 2.98
CA SER A 130 -0.63 8.52 3.36
C SER A 130 -1.18 8.46 4.79
N ILE A 131 -0.51 9.12 5.76
CA ILE A 131 -0.96 9.17 7.15
C ILE A 131 -2.31 9.88 7.25
N ALA A 132 -2.48 11.01 6.56
CA ALA A 132 -3.73 11.75 6.57
C ALA A 132 -4.89 10.94 5.99
N LEU A 133 -4.67 10.23 4.88
CA LEU A 133 -5.67 9.35 4.28
C LEU A 133 -6.04 8.19 5.19
N TYR A 134 -5.07 7.51 5.80
CA TYR A 134 -5.33 6.43 6.74
C TYR A 134 -6.13 6.90 7.96
N ASN A 135 -5.74 8.01 8.58
CA ASN A 135 -6.47 8.58 9.70
C ASN A 135 -7.91 8.87 9.31
N TYR A 136 -8.12 9.55 8.18
CA TYR A 136 -9.46 9.87 7.68
C TYR A 136 -10.32 8.61 7.50
N TYR A 137 -9.78 7.58 6.84
CA TYR A 137 -10.57 6.38 6.56
C TYR A 137 -10.81 5.53 7.79
N PHE A 138 -9.84 5.36 8.68
CA PHE A 138 -10.03 4.62 9.92
C PHE A 138 -10.96 5.33 10.93
N GLU A 139 -11.06 6.65 10.86
CA GLU A 139 -11.96 7.42 11.72
C GLU A 139 -13.41 7.47 11.20
N ASN A 140 -13.59 7.42 9.88
CA ASN A 140 -14.89 7.65 9.27
C ASN A 140 -15.54 6.41 8.66
N PHE A 141 -14.84 5.28 8.58
CA PHE A 141 -15.35 4.05 7.99
C PHE A 141 -15.10 2.87 8.94
N SER A 142 -16.02 1.92 8.90
CA SER A 142 -15.91 0.66 9.64
C SER A 142 -16.41 -0.50 8.79
N LEU A 143 -15.94 -1.72 9.10
CA LEU A 143 -16.46 -2.91 8.47
C LEU A 143 -17.87 -3.18 8.99
N TYR A 144 -18.82 -3.35 8.07
CA TYR A 144 -20.19 -3.75 8.39
C TYR A 144 -20.39 -5.21 8.00
N ASN A 145 -20.69 -6.06 8.98
CA ASN A 145 -20.95 -7.45 8.72
C ASN A 145 -22.43 -7.64 8.33
N VAL A 146 -22.70 -7.70 7.03
CA VAL A 146 -24.04 -7.86 6.47
C VAL A 146 -24.72 -9.11 7.01
N ALA A 147 -24.02 -10.25 7.06
CA ALA A 147 -24.60 -11.52 7.50
C ALA A 147 -25.02 -11.55 8.96
N GLN A 148 -24.36 -10.78 9.82
CA GLN A 148 -24.75 -10.67 11.24
C GLN A 148 -25.89 -9.67 11.49
N ASN A 149 -26.10 -8.74 10.56
CA ASN A 149 -27.09 -7.67 10.67
C ASN A 149 -28.30 -7.86 9.74
N GLU A 150 -28.33 -8.96 8.99
CA GLU A 150 -29.49 -9.32 8.19
C GLU A 150 -30.58 -9.91 9.07
N THR A 151 -31.77 -9.28 9.07
CA THR A 151 -32.99 -9.84 9.66
C THR A 151 -33.77 -10.54 8.53
N ARG A 152 -33.99 -11.84 8.66
CA ARG A 152 -34.93 -12.55 7.77
C ARG A 152 -36.34 -12.14 8.14
N LEU A 153 -37.06 -11.58 7.20
CA LEU A 153 -38.50 -11.38 7.34
C LEU A 153 -39.24 -12.74 7.35
N GLU A 154 -40.39 -12.83 8.02
CA GLU A 154 -41.20 -14.07 8.13
C GLU A 154 -41.60 -14.65 6.79
N ASN A 155 -41.61 -13.86 5.72
CA ASN A 155 -41.90 -14.29 4.34
C ASN A 155 -40.68 -14.85 3.58
N GLY A 156 -39.49 -14.92 4.19
CA GLY A 156 -38.27 -15.42 3.58
C GLY A 156 -37.51 -14.39 2.74
N GLU A 157 -38.00 -13.16 2.63
CA GLU A 157 -37.25 -12.03 2.05
C GLU A 157 -36.20 -11.52 3.02
N MET A 158 -35.07 -11.04 2.50
CA MET A 158 -34.04 -10.40 3.32
C MET A 158 -34.34 -8.90 3.45
N ASP A 159 -34.46 -8.42 4.71
CA ASP A 159 -34.46 -6.98 4.96
C ASP A 159 -33.00 -6.48 4.81
N MET A 160 -32.70 -5.95 3.66
CA MET A 160 -31.48 -5.17 3.42
C MET A 160 -31.66 -3.83 4.13
N GLY A 161 -31.47 -3.81 5.46
CA GLY A 161 -31.57 -2.59 6.27
C GLY A 161 -30.91 -1.42 5.52
N MET A 162 -31.67 -0.37 5.26
CA MET A 162 -31.17 0.79 4.53
C MET A 162 -29.92 1.31 5.26
N LEU A 163 -28.79 1.33 4.56
CA LEU A 163 -27.61 2.05 4.99
C LEU A 163 -28.04 3.50 5.25
N ASN A 164 -28.12 3.87 6.50
CA ASN A 164 -28.52 5.22 6.89
C ASN A 164 -27.31 6.14 6.60
N THR A 165 -27.30 6.74 5.40
CA THR A 165 -26.26 7.65 4.95
C THR A 165 -26.44 9.07 5.51
N ASN A 166 -27.20 9.23 6.58
CA ASN A 166 -27.37 10.52 7.23
C ASN A 166 -26.34 10.69 8.36
N SER A 167 -25.12 11.07 7.98
CA SER A 167 -24.26 11.86 8.85
C SER A 167 -24.41 13.33 8.46
N SER A 168 -25.12 14.05 9.29
CA SER A 168 -25.15 15.51 9.34
C SER A 168 -23.77 16.07 9.68
#